data_4b861368c6b27dcbc3fa3abff59a38f2
#
_entry.id   4b861368c6b27dcbc3fa3abff59a38f2
#
_cell.length_a   1.000
_cell.length_b   1.000
_cell.length_c   1.000
_cell.angle_alpha   90.00
_cell.angle_beta   90.00
_cell.angle_gamma   90.00
#
_symmetry.space_group_name_H-M   'P 1'
#
loop_
_entity.id
_entity.type
_entity.pdbx_description
1 polymer ?
#
loop_
_entity_poly.entity_id
_entity_poly.type
_entity_poly.pdbx_seq_one_letter_code
_entity_poly.pdbx_strand_id
1 'polypeptide(L)'
;MRITGGELGGRRIPPPRTGFVRPTPDAVREALFNLLPDMRGGRFLDLCAGTGIVGLEALSRGAATAVFVERQAVNGRRLRELLADFGLQGRSRVIIAEVRKGVKILMEEGRKFEVVFADPPYERALIEGTVACCRRGDILVSGGLLVLQRSVREIIDPVVEDRGLILKAERRYGDTVLSFLEQAMED
;
A
#
# COMPACT_ATOMS: atom_id res chain seq x y z
N MET A 1 -1.56 17.22 4.53
CA MET A 1 -2.40 16.08 4.10
C MET A 1 -3.45 15.82 5.16
N ARG A 2 -4.58 15.25 4.78
CA ARG A 2 -5.65 14.86 5.72
C ARG A 2 -6.23 13.50 5.32
N ILE A 3 -6.80 12.77 6.25
CA ILE A 3 -7.59 11.57 6.00
C ILE A 3 -8.91 12.02 5.37
N THR A 4 -9.33 11.38 4.25
CA THR A 4 -10.48 11.82 3.46
C THR A 4 -11.79 11.17 3.86
N GLY A 5 -11.75 9.99 4.52
CA GLY A 5 -12.97 9.26 4.90
C GLY A 5 -12.80 8.40 6.15
N GLY A 6 -13.90 7.77 6.60
CA GLY A 6 -13.93 6.89 7.75
C GLY A 6 -13.89 7.58 9.11
N GLU A 7 -13.60 6.80 10.16
CA GLU A 7 -13.64 7.23 11.58
C GLU A 7 -12.65 8.36 11.92
N LEU A 8 -11.57 8.48 11.15
CA LEU A 8 -10.53 9.51 11.33
C LEU A 8 -10.63 10.62 10.27
N GLY A 9 -11.72 10.67 9.52
CA GLY A 9 -11.93 11.68 8.46
C GLY A 9 -11.67 13.10 8.95
N GLY A 10 -10.95 13.90 8.12
CA GLY A 10 -10.56 15.27 8.46
C GLY A 10 -9.30 15.42 9.32
N ARG A 11 -8.81 14.36 9.99
CA ARG A 11 -7.57 14.43 10.76
C ARG A 11 -6.37 14.76 9.87
N ARG A 12 -5.54 15.67 10.35
CA ARG A 12 -4.34 16.13 9.63
C ARG A 12 -3.14 15.23 9.92
N ILE A 13 -2.41 14.89 8.87
CA ILE A 13 -1.14 14.18 8.95
C ILE A 13 -0.03 15.16 8.58
N PRO A 14 1.00 15.31 9.44
CA PRO A 14 2.12 16.18 9.16
C PRO A 14 2.89 15.73 7.91
N PRO A 15 3.46 16.65 7.12
CA PRO A 15 4.28 16.30 5.96
C PRO A 15 5.54 15.52 6.38
N PRO A 16 6.16 14.74 5.49
CA PRO A 16 7.41 14.03 5.78
C PRO A 16 8.53 15.04 6.14
N ARG A 17 9.42 14.65 7.04
CA ARG A 17 10.55 15.51 7.45
C ARG A 17 11.77 15.38 6.55
N THR A 18 11.90 14.29 5.83
CA THR A 18 13.06 13.98 5.00
C THR A 18 12.64 13.33 3.69
N GLY A 19 13.35 13.68 2.61
CA GLY A 19 13.19 13.10 1.29
C GLY A 19 12.06 13.70 0.45
N PHE A 20 12.15 13.52 -0.84
CA PHE A 20 11.09 13.82 -1.79
C PHE A 20 10.01 12.72 -1.73
N VAL A 21 9.29 12.63 -0.61
CA VAL A 21 8.07 11.84 -0.58
C VAL A 21 6.97 12.71 -1.20
N ARG A 22 6.62 12.44 -2.44
CA ARG A 22 5.45 13.05 -3.07
C ARG A 22 4.21 12.37 -2.46
N PRO A 23 3.44 13.06 -1.62
CA PRO A 23 2.27 12.43 -1.03
C PRO A 23 1.23 12.16 -2.11
N THR A 24 0.57 11.02 -2.07
CA THR A 24 -0.60 10.72 -2.89
C THR A 24 -1.64 11.83 -2.69
N PRO A 25 -2.02 12.58 -3.75
CA PRO A 25 -2.99 13.66 -3.63
C PRO A 25 -4.32 13.17 -3.02
N ASP A 26 -5.00 14.04 -2.27
CA ASP A 26 -6.25 13.69 -1.59
C ASP A 26 -7.29 13.11 -2.58
N ALA A 27 -7.43 13.71 -3.78
CA ALA A 27 -8.35 13.23 -4.81
C ALA A 27 -7.98 11.82 -5.35
N VAL A 28 -6.67 11.53 -5.52
CA VAL A 28 -6.21 10.21 -5.99
C VAL A 28 -6.47 9.15 -4.92
N ARG A 29 -6.24 9.50 -3.65
CA ARG A 29 -6.47 8.60 -2.52
C ARG A 29 -7.97 8.33 -2.33
N GLU A 30 -8.82 9.34 -2.43
CA GLU A 30 -10.27 9.17 -2.39
C GLU A 30 -10.75 8.26 -3.52
N ALA A 31 -10.26 8.49 -4.73
CA ALA A 31 -10.57 7.64 -5.88
C ALA A 31 -10.06 6.20 -5.70
N LEU A 32 -8.85 6.00 -5.12
CA LEU A 32 -8.32 4.69 -4.77
C LEU A 32 -9.32 3.93 -3.87
N PHE A 33 -9.72 4.52 -2.76
CA PHE A 33 -10.61 3.87 -1.80
C PHE A 33 -12.05 3.69 -2.29
N ASN A 34 -12.50 4.48 -3.28
CA ASN A 34 -13.79 4.27 -3.94
C ASN A 34 -13.77 3.09 -4.93
N LEU A 35 -12.58 2.67 -5.38
CA LEU A 35 -12.39 1.54 -6.30
C LEU A 35 -12.01 0.25 -5.58
N LEU A 36 -11.50 0.34 -4.35
CA LEU A 36 -11.22 -0.83 -3.52
C LEU A 36 -12.51 -1.50 -3.04
N PRO A 37 -12.49 -2.83 -2.78
CA PRO A 37 -13.59 -3.49 -2.09
C PRO A 37 -13.77 -2.90 -0.69
N ASP A 38 -14.89 -3.23 -0.07
CA ASP A 38 -15.13 -2.84 1.33
C ASP A 38 -14.00 -3.34 2.23
N MET A 39 -13.30 -2.42 2.86
CA MET A 39 -12.15 -2.72 3.70
C MET A 39 -12.50 -3.16 5.13
N ARG A 40 -13.80 -3.17 5.50
CA ARG A 40 -14.22 -3.55 6.85
C ARG A 40 -13.79 -4.97 7.20
N GLY A 41 -13.03 -5.08 8.27
CA GLY A 41 -12.46 -6.36 8.73
C GLY A 41 -11.27 -6.88 7.92
N GLY A 42 -10.90 -6.23 6.81
CA GLY A 42 -9.78 -6.62 5.95
C GLY A 42 -8.41 -6.24 6.52
N ARG A 43 -7.37 -6.87 5.97
CA ARG A 43 -5.96 -6.61 6.30
C ARG A 43 -5.33 -5.83 5.15
N PHE A 44 -4.70 -4.72 5.47
CA PHE A 44 -4.08 -3.83 4.51
C PHE A 44 -2.55 -3.84 4.67
N LEU A 45 -1.81 -3.90 3.57
CA LEU A 45 -0.35 -3.75 3.56
C LEU A 45 0.02 -2.52 2.73
N ASP A 46 0.72 -1.57 3.35
CA ASP A 46 1.26 -0.36 2.71
C ASP A 46 2.77 -0.54 2.51
N LEU A 47 3.17 -0.86 1.30
CA LEU A 47 4.57 -0.95 0.89
C LEU A 47 5.06 0.43 0.42
N CYS A 48 6.24 0.84 0.84
CA CYS A 48 6.78 2.19 0.62
C CYS A 48 5.96 3.27 1.34
N ALA A 49 5.57 3.00 2.60
CA ALA A 49 4.53 3.73 3.31
C ALA A 49 4.76 5.24 3.48
N GLY A 50 6.01 5.70 3.51
CA GLY A 50 6.33 7.12 3.65
C GLY A 50 5.68 7.76 4.88
N THR A 51 4.66 8.58 4.65
CA THR A 51 3.86 9.19 5.72
C THR A 51 2.83 8.25 6.34
N GLY A 52 2.56 7.11 5.69
CA GLY A 52 1.54 6.15 6.08
C GLY A 52 0.11 6.59 5.75
N ILE A 53 -0.07 7.65 4.96
CA ILE A 53 -1.39 8.23 4.69
C ILE A 53 -2.37 7.22 4.09
N VAL A 54 -1.90 6.31 3.21
CA VAL A 54 -2.76 5.34 2.54
C VAL A 54 -3.19 4.24 3.52
N GLY A 55 -2.27 3.65 4.26
CA GLY A 55 -2.62 2.65 5.28
C GLY A 55 -3.46 3.24 6.44
N LEU A 56 -3.23 4.52 6.82
CA LEU A 56 -4.07 5.24 7.79
C LEU A 56 -5.50 5.45 7.26
N GLU A 57 -5.65 5.76 5.97
CA GLU A 57 -6.96 5.86 5.32
C GLU A 57 -7.68 4.50 5.34
N ALA A 58 -6.95 3.38 5.08
CA ALA A 58 -7.50 2.03 5.16
C ALA A 58 -8.04 1.72 6.56
N LEU A 59 -7.24 2.01 7.61
CA LEU A 59 -7.67 1.85 9.00
C LEU A 59 -8.89 2.70 9.33
N SER A 60 -8.90 3.96 8.86
CA SER A 60 -10.01 4.89 9.03
C SER A 60 -11.32 4.38 8.39
N ARG A 61 -11.21 3.68 7.27
CA ARG A 61 -12.36 3.11 6.52
C ARG A 61 -12.73 1.70 6.96
N GLY A 62 -12.17 1.23 8.08
CA GLY A 62 -12.60 0.02 8.74
C GLY A 62 -11.72 -1.21 8.54
N ALA A 63 -10.53 -1.10 7.93
CA ALA A 63 -9.59 -2.20 7.91
C ALA A 63 -9.30 -2.68 9.34
N ALA A 64 -9.34 -4.00 9.56
CA ALA A 64 -9.06 -4.58 10.87
C ALA A 64 -7.62 -4.28 11.29
N THR A 65 -6.69 -4.45 10.34
CA THR A 65 -5.27 -4.17 10.59
C THR A 65 -4.60 -3.55 9.37
N ALA A 66 -3.55 -2.75 9.62
CA ALA A 66 -2.65 -2.27 8.58
C ALA A 66 -1.19 -2.53 8.98
N VAL A 67 -0.41 -3.05 8.03
CA VAL A 67 1.04 -3.16 8.14
C VAL A 67 1.68 -2.16 7.20
N PHE A 68 2.71 -1.49 7.68
CA PHE A 68 3.45 -0.46 6.95
C PHE A 68 4.89 -0.92 6.79
N VAL A 69 5.41 -0.91 5.57
CA VAL A 69 6.83 -1.13 5.29
C VAL A 69 7.44 0.18 4.81
N GLU A 70 8.42 0.68 5.54
CA GLU A 70 9.11 1.94 5.25
C GLU A 70 10.61 1.76 5.45
N ARG A 71 11.42 2.09 4.43
CA ARG A 71 12.87 1.92 4.49
C ARG A 71 13.57 2.95 5.36
N GLN A 72 13.04 4.18 5.39
CA GLN A 72 13.66 5.27 6.13
C GLN A 72 13.27 5.22 7.61
N ALA A 73 14.25 4.95 8.48
CA ALA A 73 14.01 4.82 9.92
C ALA A 73 13.38 6.07 10.54
N VAL A 74 13.67 7.26 10.03
CA VAL A 74 13.08 8.52 10.52
C VAL A 74 11.58 8.55 10.25
N ASN A 75 11.17 8.21 9.02
CA ASN A 75 9.75 8.17 8.64
C ASN A 75 9.01 7.06 9.39
N GLY A 76 9.63 5.86 9.49
CA GLY A 76 9.02 4.73 10.20
C GLY A 76 8.81 4.99 11.70
N ARG A 77 9.76 5.66 12.38
CA ARG A 77 9.58 6.07 13.80
C ARG A 77 8.45 7.06 13.94
N ARG A 78 8.43 8.09 13.09
CA ARG A 78 7.37 9.09 13.10
C ARG A 78 5.99 8.49 12.83
N LEU A 79 5.90 7.53 11.90
CA LEU A 79 4.65 6.83 11.64
C LEU A 79 4.18 6.05 12.87
N ARG A 80 5.07 5.43 13.65
CA ARG A 80 4.72 4.79 14.92
C ARG A 80 4.17 5.79 15.94
N GLU A 81 4.79 6.97 16.06
CA GLU A 81 4.30 8.04 16.92
C GLU A 81 2.89 8.48 16.50
N LEU A 82 2.68 8.73 15.21
CA LEU A 82 1.40 9.13 14.67
C LEU A 82 0.30 8.07 14.89
N LEU A 83 0.63 6.80 14.70
CA LEU A 83 -0.29 5.69 14.98
C LEU A 83 -0.65 5.62 16.47
N ALA A 84 0.30 5.93 17.36
CA ALA A 84 0.06 6.04 18.79
C ALA A 84 -0.87 7.21 19.14
N ASP A 85 -0.62 8.39 18.56
CA ASP A 85 -1.46 9.59 18.78
C ASP A 85 -2.90 9.39 18.29
N PHE A 86 -3.10 8.50 17.31
CA PHE A 86 -4.43 8.16 16.80
C PHE A 86 -5.06 6.95 17.52
N GLY A 87 -4.37 6.35 18.50
CA GLY A 87 -4.87 5.17 19.22
C GLY A 87 -4.92 3.89 18.39
N LEU A 88 -4.08 3.80 17.34
CA LEU A 88 -4.11 2.72 16.36
C LEU A 88 -3.05 1.62 16.58
N GLN A 89 -2.27 1.67 17.68
CA GLN A 89 -1.16 0.73 17.93
C GLN A 89 -1.62 -0.75 17.91
N GLY A 90 -2.81 -1.01 18.45
CA GLY A 90 -3.38 -2.37 18.50
C GLY A 90 -3.80 -2.93 17.14
N ARG A 91 -3.98 -2.05 16.13
CA ARG A 91 -4.42 -2.43 14.77
C ARG A 91 -3.34 -2.15 13.71
N SER A 92 -2.13 -1.80 14.12
CA SER A 92 -1.09 -1.40 13.18
C SER A 92 0.28 -1.94 13.53
N ARG A 93 1.12 -2.13 12.51
CA ARG A 93 2.53 -2.50 12.67
C ARG A 93 3.39 -1.76 11.65
N VAL A 94 4.52 -1.22 12.08
CA VAL A 94 5.51 -0.58 11.21
C VAL A 94 6.78 -1.42 11.16
N ILE A 95 7.14 -1.88 9.97
CA ILE A 95 8.39 -2.60 9.67
C ILE A 95 9.34 -1.61 8.99
N ILE A 96 10.44 -1.28 9.66
CA ILE A 96 11.47 -0.42 9.10
C ILE A 96 12.45 -1.30 8.31
N ALA A 97 12.24 -1.39 7.01
CA ALA A 97 13.01 -2.24 6.11
C ALA A 97 12.78 -1.85 4.63
N GLU A 98 13.67 -2.30 3.75
CA GLU A 98 13.41 -2.36 2.31
C GLU A 98 12.21 -3.29 2.02
N VAL A 99 11.46 -3.01 0.94
CA VAL A 99 10.24 -3.76 0.56
C VAL A 99 10.48 -5.27 0.57
N ARG A 100 11.53 -5.74 -0.13
CA ARG A 100 11.86 -7.17 -0.22
C ARG A 100 12.05 -7.83 1.15
N LYS A 101 12.76 -7.14 2.07
CA LYS A 101 12.98 -7.64 3.43
C LYS A 101 11.70 -7.61 4.26
N GLY A 102 10.91 -6.54 4.14
CA GLY A 102 9.62 -6.42 4.84
C GLY A 102 8.64 -7.51 4.42
N VAL A 103 8.49 -7.75 3.11
CA VAL A 103 7.64 -8.81 2.58
C VAL A 103 8.12 -10.19 3.04
N LYS A 104 9.44 -10.45 2.99
CA LYS A 104 10.01 -11.72 3.48
C LYS A 104 9.64 -12.01 4.94
N ILE A 105 9.77 -11.00 5.82
CA ILE A 105 9.37 -11.12 7.24
C ILE A 105 7.89 -11.51 7.35
N LEU A 106 7.01 -10.85 6.58
CA LEU A 106 5.57 -11.10 6.63
C LEU A 106 5.20 -12.50 6.10
N MET A 107 5.90 -12.97 5.06
CA MET A 107 5.73 -14.33 4.53
C MET A 107 6.17 -15.40 5.53
N GLU A 108 7.32 -15.21 6.18
CA GLU A 108 7.83 -16.11 7.23
C GLU A 108 6.86 -16.20 8.44
N GLU A 109 6.09 -15.12 8.69
CA GLU A 109 5.03 -15.08 9.70
C GLU A 109 3.68 -15.63 9.20
N GLY A 110 3.58 -16.10 7.96
CA GLY A 110 2.34 -16.57 7.33
C GLY A 110 1.27 -15.48 7.15
N ARG A 111 1.67 -14.22 7.10
CA ARG A 111 0.74 -13.09 6.94
C ARG A 111 0.28 -12.96 5.51
N LYS A 112 -1.04 -12.82 5.33
CA LYS A 112 -1.67 -12.53 4.04
C LYS A 112 -2.62 -11.35 4.16
N PHE A 113 -2.81 -10.62 3.04
CA PHE A 113 -3.56 -9.37 2.99
C PHE A 113 -4.61 -9.41 1.87
N GLU A 114 -5.75 -8.80 2.12
CA GLU A 114 -6.80 -8.56 1.12
C GLU A 114 -6.38 -7.49 0.12
N VAL A 115 -5.65 -6.45 0.60
CA VAL A 115 -5.13 -5.39 -0.25
C VAL A 115 -3.68 -5.10 0.11
N VAL A 116 -2.82 -5.09 -0.90
CA VAL A 116 -1.45 -4.57 -0.85
C VAL A 116 -1.38 -3.32 -1.71
N PHE A 117 -0.96 -2.21 -1.12
CA PHE A 117 -0.70 -0.96 -1.84
C PHE A 117 0.80 -0.71 -1.92
N ALA A 118 1.27 -0.25 -3.07
CA ALA A 118 2.65 0.13 -3.25
C ALA A 118 2.79 1.39 -4.11
N ASP A 119 3.57 2.36 -3.62
CA ASP A 119 3.99 3.57 -4.32
C ASP A 119 5.54 3.61 -4.31
N PRO A 120 6.21 2.72 -5.06
CA PRO A 120 7.65 2.72 -5.13
C PRO A 120 8.15 4.00 -5.81
N PRO A 121 9.36 4.50 -5.48
CA PRO A 121 9.99 5.55 -6.26
C PRO A 121 10.00 5.19 -7.75
N TYR A 122 9.83 6.20 -8.62
CA TYR A 122 9.72 6.03 -10.08
C TYR A 122 11.00 5.46 -10.71
N GLU A 123 11.24 4.17 -10.49
CA GLU A 123 12.30 3.38 -11.12
C GLU A 123 11.71 2.01 -11.49
N ARG A 124 11.78 1.66 -12.78
CA ARG A 124 11.23 0.40 -13.30
C ARG A 124 11.67 -0.83 -12.49
N ALA A 125 12.94 -0.90 -12.11
CA ALA A 125 13.47 -2.02 -11.32
C ALA A 125 12.79 -2.17 -9.94
N LEU A 126 12.34 -1.06 -9.33
CA LEU A 126 11.63 -1.09 -8.04
C LEU A 126 10.19 -1.58 -8.20
N ILE A 127 9.51 -1.20 -9.28
CA ILE A 127 8.17 -1.71 -9.61
C ILE A 127 8.24 -3.22 -9.85
N GLU A 128 9.15 -3.67 -10.72
CA GLU A 128 9.37 -5.09 -11.00
C GLU A 128 9.68 -5.88 -9.74
N GLY A 129 10.55 -5.35 -8.89
CA GLY A 129 10.91 -5.93 -7.59
C GLY A 129 9.72 -6.03 -6.65
N THR A 130 8.87 -4.99 -6.60
CA THR A 130 7.66 -4.95 -5.76
C THR A 130 6.63 -5.97 -6.22
N VAL A 131 6.33 -6.00 -7.54
CA VAL A 131 5.44 -7.00 -8.12
C VAL A 131 5.97 -8.42 -7.88
N ALA A 132 7.28 -8.61 -8.04
CA ALA A 132 7.92 -9.90 -7.76
C ALA A 132 7.75 -10.38 -6.32
N CYS A 133 7.76 -9.45 -5.35
CA CYS A 133 7.54 -9.77 -3.95
C CYS A 133 6.09 -10.16 -3.63
N CYS A 134 5.12 -9.70 -4.43
CA CYS A 134 3.70 -9.97 -4.22
C CYS A 134 3.20 -11.22 -4.96
N ARG A 135 4.11 -12.04 -5.47
CA ARG A 135 3.87 -13.24 -6.29
C ARG A 135 3.15 -14.37 -5.55
N ARG A 136 2.38 -15.20 -6.33
CA ARG A 136 1.99 -16.59 -6.03
C ARG A 136 1.38 -16.85 -4.65
N GLY A 137 0.38 -16.03 -4.23
CA GLY A 137 -0.33 -16.34 -2.99
C GLY A 137 0.50 -16.20 -1.70
N ASP A 138 1.75 -15.72 -1.79
CA ASP A 138 2.65 -15.63 -0.64
C ASP A 138 2.29 -14.50 0.31
N ILE A 139 1.78 -13.38 -0.20
CA ILE A 139 1.43 -12.19 0.59
C ILE A 139 -0.03 -11.74 0.39
N LEU A 140 -0.65 -12.08 -0.74
CA LEU A 140 -2.06 -11.83 -1.01
C LEU A 140 -2.91 -13.05 -0.66
N VAL A 141 -4.14 -12.83 -0.24
CA VAL A 141 -5.16 -13.89 -0.21
C VAL A 141 -5.59 -14.23 -1.64
N SER A 142 -6.25 -15.37 -1.85
CA SER A 142 -6.92 -15.69 -3.12
C SER A 142 -7.94 -14.59 -3.45
N GLY A 143 -7.88 -14.03 -4.67
CA GLY A 143 -8.68 -12.87 -5.06
C GLY A 143 -8.26 -11.53 -4.41
N GLY A 144 -7.15 -11.50 -3.68
CA GLY A 144 -6.59 -10.28 -3.10
C GLY A 144 -6.03 -9.33 -4.16
N LEU A 145 -5.97 -8.04 -3.84
CA LEU A 145 -5.57 -6.98 -4.76
C LEU A 145 -4.19 -6.41 -4.41
N LEU A 146 -3.31 -6.36 -5.41
CA LEU A 146 -2.16 -5.46 -5.41
C LEU A 146 -2.52 -4.19 -6.17
N VAL A 147 -2.42 -3.04 -5.52
CA VAL A 147 -2.57 -1.73 -6.17
C VAL A 147 -1.21 -1.07 -6.29
N LEU A 148 -0.78 -0.82 -7.52
CA LEU A 148 0.44 -0.09 -7.81
C LEU A 148 0.13 1.35 -8.20
N GLN A 149 0.71 2.29 -7.49
CA GLN A 149 0.79 3.68 -7.93
C GLN A 149 2.09 3.86 -8.72
N ARG A 150 2.00 4.34 -9.94
CA ARG A 150 3.14 4.48 -10.85
C ARG A 150 3.00 5.71 -11.76
N SER A 151 4.08 6.06 -12.46
CA SER A 151 4.03 7.04 -13.54
C SER A 151 3.38 6.45 -14.81
N VAL A 152 2.71 7.29 -15.61
CA VAL A 152 2.22 6.90 -16.95
C VAL A 152 3.35 6.41 -17.89
N ARG A 153 4.61 6.74 -17.58
CA ARG A 153 5.78 6.35 -18.39
C ARG A 153 6.28 4.94 -18.07
N GLU A 154 5.75 4.32 -17.02
CA GLU A 154 6.15 3.00 -16.56
C GLU A 154 5.17 1.96 -17.08
N ILE A 155 5.66 0.97 -17.82
CA ILE A 155 4.88 -0.12 -18.40
C ILE A 155 5.04 -1.33 -17.51
N ILE A 156 3.93 -1.98 -17.12
CA ILE A 156 3.93 -3.13 -16.22
C ILE A 156 3.52 -4.45 -16.89
N ASP A 157 2.95 -4.43 -18.09
CA ASP A 157 2.41 -5.62 -18.77
C ASP A 157 3.36 -6.82 -18.81
N PRO A 158 4.65 -6.66 -19.21
CA PRO A 158 5.59 -7.79 -19.21
C PRO A 158 5.92 -8.35 -17.82
N VAL A 159 5.64 -7.55 -16.77
CA VAL A 159 5.97 -7.89 -15.38
C VAL A 159 4.85 -8.67 -14.72
N VAL A 160 3.62 -8.53 -15.22
CA VAL A 160 2.39 -9.04 -14.62
C VAL A 160 2.05 -10.43 -15.14
N GLU A 161 2.15 -10.66 -16.45
CA GLU A 161 1.70 -11.90 -17.11
C GLU A 161 2.38 -13.17 -16.59
N ASP A 162 3.64 -13.09 -16.18
CA ASP A 162 4.44 -14.24 -15.71
C ASP A 162 4.26 -14.57 -14.22
N ARG A 163 3.29 -13.94 -13.50
CA ARG A 163 3.32 -13.91 -12.03
C ARG A 163 2.04 -14.26 -11.30
N GLY A 164 1.03 -14.77 -11.99
CA GLY A 164 -0.26 -15.14 -11.38
C GLY A 164 -1.06 -13.93 -10.87
N LEU A 165 -0.73 -12.73 -11.36
CA LEU A 165 -1.48 -11.51 -11.14
C LEU A 165 -2.19 -11.12 -12.44
N ILE A 166 -3.45 -10.73 -12.35
CA ILE A 166 -4.28 -10.33 -13.48
C ILE A 166 -4.56 -8.85 -13.38
N LEU A 167 -4.22 -8.08 -14.41
CA LEU A 167 -4.57 -6.66 -14.48
C LEU A 167 -6.08 -6.51 -14.66
N LYS A 168 -6.77 -6.02 -13.65
CA LYS A 168 -8.24 -5.84 -13.64
C LYS A 168 -8.66 -4.46 -14.11
N ALA A 169 -7.92 -3.44 -13.74
CA ALA A 169 -8.23 -2.06 -14.08
C ALA A 169 -7.02 -1.15 -13.96
N GLU A 170 -7.05 -0.07 -14.73
CA GLU A 170 -6.16 1.08 -14.57
C GLU A 170 -6.97 2.37 -14.49
N ARG A 171 -6.49 3.31 -13.68
CA ARG A 171 -7.07 4.65 -13.58
C ARG A 171 -5.96 5.68 -13.59
N ARG A 172 -6.07 6.62 -14.53
CA ARG A 172 -5.08 7.69 -14.72
C ARG A 172 -5.54 8.99 -14.09
N TYR A 173 -4.65 9.62 -13.35
CA TYR A 173 -4.82 10.92 -12.70
C TYR A 173 -3.61 11.80 -13.02
N GLY A 174 -3.68 12.57 -14.10
CA GLY A 174 -2.53 13.32 -14.62
C GLY A 174 -1.39 12.38 -15.04
N ASP A 175 -0.23 12.51 -14.40
CA ASP A 175 0.93 11.64 -14.63
C ASP A 175 0.97 10.39 -13.74
N THR A 176 -0.01 10.24 -12.84
CA THR A 176 -0.13 9.09 -11.94
C THR A 176 -1.11 8.08 -12.52
N VAL A 177 -0.76 6.80 -12.45
CA VAL A 177 -1.64 5.66 -12.77
C VAL A 177 -1.77 4.79 -11.52
N LEU A 178 -2.99 4.40 -11.20
CA LEU A 178 -3.30 3.32 -10.26
C LEU A 178 -3.62 2.07 -11.08
N SER A 179 -2.79 1.04 -10.96
CA SER A 179 -2.99 -0.26 -11.60
C SER A 179 -3.45 -1.26 -10.55
N PHE A 180 -4.61 -1.88 -10.79
CA PHE A 180 -5.25 -2.85 -9.90
C PHE A 180 -4.99 -4.26 -10.45
N LEU A 181 -4.25 -5.04 -9.70
CA LEU A 181 -3.80 -6.38 -10.05
C LEU A 181 -4.42 -7.37 -9.04
N GLU A 182 -5.16 -8.34 -9.54
CA GLU A 182 -5.80 -9.35 -8.69
C GLU A 182 -4.97 -10.64 -8.69
N GLN A 183 -4.79 -11.23 -7.53
CA GLN A 183 -4.23 -12.57 -7.41
C GLN A 183 -5.20 -13.58 -8.05
N ALA A 184 -4.72 -14.33 -9.04
CA ALA A 184 -5.52 -15.39 -9.65
C ALA A 184 -6.06 -16.34 -8.57
N MET A 185 -7.31 -16.75 -8.72
CA MET A 185 -7.89 -17.77 -7.84
C MET A 185 -7.20 -19.10 -8.12
N GLU A 186 -6.77 -19.79 -7.09
CA GLU A 186 -6.34 -21.17 -7.20
C GLU A 186 -7.62 -22.04 -7.33
N ASP A 187 -7.70 -22.80 -8.42
CA ASP A 187 -8.77 -23.81 -8.64
C ASP A 187 -8.69 -24.96 -7.63
#